data_2aaf3e6c471a1b7c5c624f9cc28eb5d6
#
_entry.id   2aaf3e6c471a1b7c5c624f9cc28eb5d6
#
_cell.length_a   1.000
_cell.length_b   1.000
_cell.length_c   1.000
_cell.angle_alpha   90.00
_cell.angle_beta   90.00
_cell.angle_gamma   90.00
#
_symmetry.space_group_name_H-M   'P 1'
#
loop_
_entity.id
_entity.type
_entity.pdbx_description
1 polymer ?
#
loop_
_entity_poly.entity_id
_entity_poly.type
_entity_poly.pdbx_seq_one_letter_code
_entity_poly.pdbx_strand_id
1 'polypeptide(L)'
;KRYYGGCEFVDQAETLAIERAKALFGSDFANLQPHSGSSANIAVFQALLKPGDTVLGMSLADGGHLTHGASVNFSGKIYQAVQYGVDQDTGLIDYDALRELAVTHKPKLIIGGFSAYSRILDWSKFREIADEIGAFLLVDMAHVAGLVAAGVYPSPIPYADVVTTTTHKTLRGPRSGLILARANEALEKQSVSYTHLTLPTMLWV
;
A
#
# COMPACT_ATOMS: atom_id res chain seq x y z
N LYS A 1 15.30 19.10 -5.91
CA LYS A 1 15.31 20.55 -6.21
C LYS A 1 14.08 20.86 -7.05
N ARG A 2 13.20 21.76 -6.58
CA ARG A 2 11.97 22.13 -7.33
C ARG A 2 12.32 22.97 -8.55
N TYR A 3 11.45 22.94 -9.55
CA TYR A 3 11.64 23.69 -10.80
C TYR A 3 11.54 25.21 -10.58
N TYR A 4 10.57 25.65 -9.76
CA TYR A 4 10.37 27.07 -9.44
C TYR A 4 11.19 27.52 -8.25
N GLY A 5 11.67 28.78 -8.27
CA GLY A 5 12.25 29.46 -7.10
C GLY A 5 11.16 29.80 -6.07
N GLY A 6 11.59 30.11 -4.84
CA GLY A 6 10.67 30.52 -3.75
C GLY A 6 9.88 29.37 -3.13
N CYS A 7 10.31 28.12 -3.35
CA CYS A 7 9.64 26.93 -2.81
C CYS A 7 10.16 26.51 -1.42
N GLU A 8 11.08 27.25 -0.82
CA GLU A 8 11.72 26.91 0.46
C GLU A 8 10.72 26.74 1.61
N PHE A 9 9.66 27.53 1.64
CA PHE A 9 8.61 27.39 2.66
C PHE A 9 7.73 26.18 2.45
N VAL A 10 7.47 25.83 1.20
CA VAL A 10 6.74 24.60 0.84
C VAL A 10 7.58 23.38 1.17
N ASP A 11 8.90 23.44 0.90
CA ASP A 11 9.84 22.38 1.23
C ASP A 11 9.94 22.15 2.75
N GLN A 12 9.90 23.22 3.55
CA GLN A 12 9.85 23.12 5.01
C GLN A 12 8.56 22.41 5.47
N ALA A 13 7.40 22.81 4.92
CA ALA A 13 6.11 22.19 5.26
C ALA A 13 6.09 20.69 4.88
N GLU A 14 6.61 20.34 3.71
CA GLU A 14 6.71 18.95 3.26
C GLU A 14 7.65 18.13 4.14
N THR A 15 8.83 18.66 4.44
CA THR A 15 9.81 18.02 5.34
C THR A 15 9.21 17.76 6.72
N LEU A 16 8.55 18.76 7.30
CA LEU A 16 7.86 18.61 8.58
C LEU A 16 6.79 17.52 8.55
N ALA A 17 6.02 17.44 7.46
CA ALA A 17 4.99 16.43 7.30
C ALA A 17 5.59 15.01 7.14
N ILE A 18 6.70 14.88 6.38
CA ILE A 18 7.44 13.62 6.24
C ILE A 18 7.93 13.14 7.60
N GLU A 19 8.62 13.98 8.37
CA GLU A 19 9.16 13.61 9.68
C GLU A 19 8.05 13.22 10.68
N ARG A 20 6.92 13.94 10.66
CA ARG A 20 5.77 13.60 11.49
C ARG A 20 5.13 12.26 11.09
N ALA A 21 5.01 11.99 9.79
CA ALA A 21 4.47 10.71 9.31
C ALA A 21 5.38 9.54 9.70
N LYS A 22 6.70 9.70 9.54
CA LYS A 22 7.71 8.72 9.98
C LYS A 22 7.61 8.44 11.48
N ALA A 23 7.56 9.49 12.28
CA ALA A 23 7.46 9.37 13.73
C ALA A 23 6.14 8.71 14.17
N LEU A 24 5.01 9.08 13.52
CA LEU A 24 3.68 8.58 13.87
C LEU A 24 3.54 7.07 13.62
N PHE A 25 4.09 6.57 12.53
CA PHE A 25 3.92 5.18 12.09
C PHE A 25 5.15 4.30 12.36
N GLY A 26 6.29 4.87 12.75
CA GLY A 26 7.54 4.14 12.94
C GLY A 26 8.14 3.64 11.63
N SER A 27 8.02 4.43 10.56
CA SER A 27 8.58 4.11 9.24
C SER A 27 9.90 4.86 9.00
N ASP A 28 10.77 4.28 8.17
CA ASP A 28 12.05 4.91 7.80
C ASP A 28 11.86 5.92 6.66
N PHE A 29 10.87 5.67 5.78
CA PHE A 29 10.54 6.49 4.63
C PHE A 29 9.08 6.89 4.63
N ALA A 30 8.80 8.12 4.19
CA ALA A 30 7.46 8.61 3.93
C ALA A 30 7.46 9.48 2.67
N ASN A 31 6.44 9.28 1.81
CA ASN A 31 6.18 10.12 0.64
C ASN A 31 4.75 10.66 0.73
N LEU A 32 4.61 11.98 0.70
CA LEU A 32 3.36 12.71 0.81
C LEU A 32 2.88 13.33 -0.51
N GLN A 33 3.55 13.01 -1.62
CA GLN A 33 3.18 13.54 -2.95
C GLN A 33 1.86 13.02 -3.50
N PRO A 34 1.42 11.77 -3.20
CA PRO A 34 0.14 11.29 -3.71
C PRO A 34 -1.02 12.15 -3.20
N HIS A 35 -1.89 12.57 -4.11
CA HIS A 35 -3.09 13.36 -3.75
C HIS A 35 -4.27 12.50 -3.28
N SER A 36 -4.15 11.17 -3.33
CA SER A 36 -5.19 10.21 -2.91
C SER A 36 -4.58 8.84 -2.61
N GLY A 37 -5.33 7.96 -1.93
CA GLY A 37 -4.93 6.56 -1.75
C GLY A 37 -4.79 5.83 -3.09
N SER A 38 -5.65 6.11 -4.06
CA SER A 38 -5.55 5.50 -5.39
C SER A 38 -4.26 5.90 -6.11
N SER A 39 -3.84 7.18 -6.04
CA SER A 39 -2.56 7.60 -6.63
C SER A 39 -1.37 7.03 -5.88
N ALA A 40 -1.46 6.83 -4.57
CA ALA A 40 -0.44 6.12 -3.79
C ALA A 40 -0.30 4.67 -4.26
N ASN A 41 -1.42 3.95 -4.41
CA ASN A 41 -1.41 2.57 -4.90
C ASN A 41 -0.89 2.48 -6.35
N ILE A 42 -1.32 3.38 -7.26
CA ILE A 42 -0.79 3.44 -8.62
C ILE A 42 0.73 3.60 -8.63
N ALA A 43 1.27 4.50 -7.81
CA ALA A 43 2.70 4.75 -7.72
C ALA A 43 3.46 3.49 -7.27
N VAL A 44 2.95 2.77 -6.26
CA VAL A 44 3.54 1.52 -5.79
C VAL A 44 3.48 0.43 -6.86
N PHE A 45 2.36 0.26 -7.54
CA PHE A 45 2.23 -0.71 -8.62
C PHE A 45 3.23 -0.43 -9.76
N GLN A 46 3.35 0.83 -10.19
CA GLN A 46 4.29 1.21 -11.25
C GLN A 46 5.76 1.03 -10.86
N ALA A 47 6.09 1.18 -9.56
CA ALA A 47 7.44 0.98 -9.08
C ALA A 47 7.84 -0.49 -8.99
N LEU A 48 6.92 -1.37 -8.59
CA LEU A 48 7.22 -2.76 -8.26
C LEU A 48 6.85 -3.74 -9.37
N LEU A 49 5.98 -3.36 -10.30
CA LEU A 49 5.36 -4.26 -11.26
C LEU A 49 5.53 -3.78 -12.70
N LYS A 50 5.41 -4.75 -13.61
CA LYS A 50 5.26 -4.51 -15.06
C LYS A 50 3.81 -4.81 -15.47
N PRO A 51 3.28 -4.16 -16.52
CA PRO A 51 1.99 -4.53 -17.09
C PRO A 51 1.92 -6.03 -17.38
N GLY A 52 0.81 -6.67 -16.97
CA GLY A 52 0.61 -8.10 -17.09
C GLY A 52 1.12 -8.96 -15.91
N ASP A 53 1.85 -8.37 -14.96
CA ASP A 53 2.23 -9.09 -13.73
C ASP A 53 0.98 -9.48 -12.93
N THR A 54 1.06 -10.61 -12.23
CA THR A 54 -0.04 -11.09 -11.38
C THR A 54 0.00 -10.37 -10.02
N VAL A 55 -1.17 -9.97 -9.55
CA VAL A 55 -1.40 -9.39 -8.22
C VAL A 55 -2.49 -10.17 -7.49
N LEU A 56 -2.38 -10.28 -6.17
CA LEU A 56 -3.36 -10.95 -5.31
C LEU A 56 -3.90 -9.94 -4.30
N GLY A 57 -5.20 -9.64 -4.37
CA GLY A 57 -5.84 -8.65 -3.51
C GLY A 57 -7.22 -9.10 -3.04
N MET A 58 -7.77 -8.41 -2.03
CA MET A 58 -9.09 -8.72 -1.51
C MET A 58 -10.18 -8.37 -2.52
N SER A 59 -11.12 -9.28 -2.72
CA SER A 59 -12.31 -9.09 -3.54
C SER A 59 -13.11 -7.86 -3.11
N LEU A 60 -13.60 -7.08 -4.07
CA LEU A 60 -14.46 -5.94 -3.79
C LEU A 60 -15.76 -6.36 -3.08
N ALA A 61 -16.29 -7.53 -3.44
CA ALA A 61 -17.51 -8.08 -2.83
C ALA A 61 -17.32 -8.45 -1.35
N ASP A 62 -16.09 -8.79 -0.96
CA ASP A 62 -15.74 -9.19 0.40
C ASP A 62 -15.13 -8.04 1.23
N GLY A 63 -15.15 -6.84 0.69
CA GLY A 63 -14.70 -5.64 1.40
C GLY A 63 -13.37 -5.04 0.93
N GLY A 64 -12.80 -5.53 -0.17
CA GLY A 64 -11.59 -4.95 -0.79
C GLY A 64 -11.82 -3.55 -1.34
N HIS A 65 -10.75 -2.93 -1.83
CA HIS A 65 -10.80 -1.64 -2.50
C HIS A 65 -10.75 -1.82 -4.03
N LEU A 66 -11.27 -0.86 -4.79
CA LEU A 66 -11.20 -0.86 -6.25
C LEU A 66 -9.78 -1.07 -6.78
N THR A 67 -8.77 -0.45 -6.13
CA THR A 67 -7.36 -0.57 -6.52
C THR A 67 -6.70 -1.90 -6.12
N HIS A 68 -7.43 -2.83 -5.52
CA HIS A 68 -6.93 -4.15 -5.14
C HIS A 68 -7.20 -5.23 -6.21
N GLY A 69 -7.37 -4.82 -7.47
CA GLY A 69 -7.55 -5.74 -8.58
C GLY A 69 -8.97 -5.79 -9.17
N ALA A 70 -9.85 -4.83 -8.83
CA ALA A 70 -11.18 -4.79 -9.42
C ALA A 70 -11.10 -4.56 -10.95
N SER A 71 -11.84 -5.34 -11.73
CA SER A 71 -11.79 -5.35 -13.19
C SER A 71 -12.11 -4.00 -13.86
N VAL A 72 -12.88 -3.16 -13.18
CA VAL A 72 -13.22 -1.80 -13.65
C VAL A 72 -12.12 -0.78 -13.39
N ASN A 73 -11.15 -1.10 -12.53
CA ASN A 73 -10.06 -0.22 -12.11
C ASN A 73 -8.77 -0.49 -12.89
N PHE A 74 -7.78 0.43 -12.83
CA PHE A 74 -6.47 0.25 -13.47
C PHE A 74 -5.82 -1.06 -13.04
N SER A 75 -5.94 -1.44 -11.76
CA SER A 75 -5.31 -2.63 -11.19
C SER A 75 -5.81 -3.93 -11.80
N GLY A 76 -7.09 -4.00 -12.20
CA GLY A 76 -7.63 -5.16 -12.90
C GLY A 76 -7.57 -5.05 -14.43
N LYS A 77 -7.26 -3.86 -14.98
CA LYS A 77 -7.13 -3.66 -16.44
C LYS A 77 -5.71 -3.83 -16.95
N ILE A 78 -4.71 -3.47 -16.14
CA ILE A 78 -3.29 -3.48 -16.53
C ILE A 78 -2.60 -4.75 -16.03
N TYR A 79 -3.05 -5.30 -14.89
CA TYR A 79 -2.44 -6.44 -14.21
C TYR A 79 -3.38 -7.65 -14.21
N GLN A 80 -2.82 -8.84 -14.03
CA GLN A 80 -3.60 -10.06 -13.85
C GLN A 80 -4.03 -10.15 -12.39
N ALA A 81 -5.26 -9.75 -12.09
CA ALA A 81 -5.77 -9.70 -10.73
C ALA A 81 -6.38 -11.05 -10.32
N VAL A 82 -5.81 -11.67 -9.30
CA VAL A 82 -6.39 -12.77 -8.54
C VAL A 82 -6.97 -12.19 -7.26
N GLN A 83 -8.13 -12.69 -6.82
CA GLN A 83 -8.80 -12.15 -5.66
C GLN A 83 -9.00 -13.23 -4.60
N TYR A 84 -8.69 -12.89 -3.34
CA TYR A 84 -9.08 -13.65 -2.18
C TYR A 84 -10.32 -13.02 -1.53
N GLY A 85 -11.08 -13.83 -0.80
CA GLY A 85 -12.29 -13.40 -0.11
C GLY A 85 -12.27 -13.76 1.36
N VAL A 86 -13.47 -13.77 1.94
CA VAL A 86 -13.73 -14.25 3.29
C VAL A 86 -14.48 -15.59 3.23
N ASP A 87 -14.26 -16.41 4.24
CA ASP A 87 -15.07 -17.58 4.46
C ASP A 87 -16.54 -17.16 4.76
N GLN A 88 -17.48 -17.76 4.07
CA GLN A 88 -18.90 -17.33 4.09
C GLN A 88 -19.60 -17.62 5.40
N ASP A 89 -19.14 -18.61 6.15
CA ASP A 89 -19.75 -19.01 7.42
C ASP A 89 -19.23 -18.16 8.58
N THR A 90 -17.91 -17.85 8.57
CA THR A 90 -17.24 -17.14 9.66
C THR A 90 -17.07 -15.64 9.40
N GLY A 91 -17.08 -15.23 8.13
CA GLY A 91 -16.74 -13.87 7.71
C GLY A 91 -15.27 -13.50 7.94
N LEU A 92 -14.41 -14.48 8.13
CA LEU A 92 -12.98 -14.31 8.34
C LEU A 92 -12.19 -14.60 7.05
N ILE A 93 -11.01 -13.96 6.92
CA ILE A 93 -10.07 -14.35 5.86
C ILE A 93 -9.51 -15.73 6.21
N ASP A 94 -9.65 -16.67 5.28
CA ASP A 94 -8.99 -17.96 5.31
C ASP A 94 -7.56 -17.81 4.76
N TYR A 95 -6.58 -17.82 5.65
CA TYR A 95 -5.17 -17.65 5.28
C TYR A 95 -4.60 -18.89 4.57
N ASP A 96 -5.16 -20.08 4.79
CA ASP A 96 -4.74 -21.29 4.06
C ASP A 96 -5.22 -21.21 2.61
N ALA A 97 -6.47 -20.84 2.37
CA ALA A 97 -6.98 -20.57 1.03
C ALA A 97 -6.23 -19.43 0.32
N LEU A 98 -5.87 -18.34 1.05
CA LEU A 98 -5.05 -17.26 0.51
C LEU A 98 -3.67 -17.76 0.08
N ARG A 99 -3.04 -18.62 0.90
CA ARG A 99 -1.76 -19.25 0.60
C ARG A 99 -1.83 -20.15 -0.64
N GLU A 100 -2.88 -20.97 -0.76
CA GLU A 100 -3.11 -21.81 -1.94
C GLU A 100 -3.23 -20.98 -3.23
N LEU A 101 -3.96 -19.86 -3.19
CA LEU A 101 -4.03 -18.91 -4.30
C LEU A 101 -2.66 -18.32 -4.64
N ALA A 102 -1.90 -17.93 -3.62
CA ALA A 102 -0.57 -17.36 -3.79
C ALA A 102 0.41 -18.36 -4.41
N VAL A 103 0.44 -19.61 -3.94
CA VAL A 103 1.30 -20.67 -4.47
C VAL A 103 0.91 -21.05 -5.91
N THR A 104 -0.40 -21.11 -6.20
CA THR A 104 -0.92 -21.45 -7.51
C THR A 104 -0.64 -20.38 -8.56
N HIS A 105 -0.91 -19.14 -8.24
CA HIS A 105 -0.86 -18.02 -9.20
C HIS A 105 0.46 -17.25 -9.18
N LYS A 106 1.28 -17.45 -8.15
CA LYS A 106 2.61 -16.82 -7.97
C LYS A 106 2.59 -15.30 -8.23
N PRO A 107 1.70 -14.56 -7.55
CA PRO A 107 1.64 -13.11 -7.74
C PRO A 107 2.98 -12.46 -7.37
N LYS A 108 3.32 -11.38 -8.05
CA LYS A 108 4.48 -10.56 -7.68
C LYS A 108 4.19 -9.58 -6.54
N LEU A 109 2.90 -9.28 -6.33
CA LEU A 109 2.43 -8.41 -5.27
C LEU A 109 1.22 -9.02 -4.58
N ILE A 110 1.30 -9.16 -3.26
CA ILE A 110 0.14 -9.44 -2.40
C ILE A 110 -0.30 -8.12 -1.77
N ILE A 111 -1.60 -7.86 -1.78
CA ILE A 111 -2.19 -6.64 -1.24
C ILE A 111 -3.01 -7.01 -0.02
N GLY A 112 -2.53 -6.63 1.16
CA GLY A 112 -3.30 -6.65 2.41
C GLY A 112 -4.06 -5.34 2.59
N GLY A 113 -5.20 -5.41 3.27
CA GLY A 113 -6.01 -4.22 3.52
C GLY A 113 -7.40 -4.30 2.89
N PHE A 114 -8.23 -3.34 3.25
CA PHE A 114 -9.67 -3.39 2.94
C PHE A 114 -10.29 -1.99 2.96
N SER A 115 -11.51 -1.91 2.42
CA SER A 115 -12.41 -0.76 2.58
C SER A 115 -13.54 -1.05 3.58
N ALA A 116 -14.02 -2.29 3.64
CA ALA A 116 -15.19 -2.67 4.41
C ALA A 116 -15.01 -4.07 5.03
N TYR A 117 -14.12 -4.18 6.00
CA TYR A 117 -13.88 -5.41 6.76
C TYR A 117 -13.69 -5.06 8.23
N SER A 118 -14.43 -5.68 9.12
CA SER A 118 -14.55 -5.28 10.53
C SER A 118 -13.64 -6.06 11.48
N ARG A 119 -12.83 -6.99 10.97
CA ARG A 119 -11.94 -7.84 11.77
C ARG A 119 -10.49 -7.37 11.70
N ILE A 120 -9.71 -7.80 12.66
CA ILE A 120 -8.26 -7.56 12.66
C ILE A 120 -7.60 -8.49 11.65
N LEU A 121 -6.71 -7.94 10.82
CA LEU A 121 -5.84 -8.70 9.93
C LEU A 121 -4.56 -9.12 10.64
N ASP A 122 -4.12 -10.34 10.37
CA ASP A 122 -2.82 -10.83 10.81
C ASP A 122 -1.77 -10.57 9.73
N TRP A 123 -1.01 -9.48 9.91
CA TRP A 123 0.03 -9.07 8.97
C TRP A 123 1.20 -10.07 8.89
N SER A 124 1.46 -10.83 9.96
CA SER A 124 2.51 -11.83 9.96
C SER A 124 2.20 -12.96 8.98
N LYS A 125 0.95 -13.41 8.92
CA LYS A 125 0.51 -14.43 7.94
C LYS A 125 0.60 -13.94 6.49
N PHE A 126 0.25 -12.69 6.23
CA PHE A 126 0.49 -12.10 4.90
C PHE A 126 1.98 -12.09 4.54
N ARG A 127 2.85 -11.74 5.50
CA ARG A 127 4.30 -11.73 5.28
C ARG A 127 4.85 -13.13 5.02
N GLU A 128 4.47 -14.13 5.83
CA GLU A 128 4.85 -15.53 5.66
C GLU A 128 4.50 -16.04 4.25
N ILE A 129 3.27 -15.78 3.78
CA ILE A 129 2.81 -16.19 2.45
C ILE A 129 3.60 -15.46 1.35
N ALA A 130 3.84 -14.16 1.51
CA ALA A 130 4.60 -13.39 0.54
C ALA A 130 6.07 -13.86 0.45
N ASP A 131 6.70 -14.17 1.58
CA ASP A 131 8.07 -14.69 1.63
C ASP A 131 8.18 -16.08 0.97
N GLU A 132 7.20 -16.96 1.19
CA GLU A 132 7.18 -18.30 0.61
C GLU A 132 7.26 -18.29 -0.93
N ILE A 133 6.63 -17.31 -1.56
CA ILE A 133 6.58 -17.21 -3.03
C ILE A 133 7.51 -16.13 -3.61
N GLY A 134 8.21 -15.38 -2.76
CA GLY A 134 9.09 -14.28 -3.15
C GLY A 134 8.33 -13.06 -3.70
N ALA A 135 7.11 -12.79 -3.20
CA ALA A 135 6.30 -11.65 -3.58
C ALA A 135 6.55 -10.45 -2.68
N PHE A 136 6.29 -9.24 -3.22
CA PHE A 136 6.16 -8.05 -2.39
C PHE A 136 4.84 -8.06 -1.62
N LEU A 137 4.85 -7.48 -0.42
CA LEU A 137 3.67 -7.22 0.38
C LEU A 137 3.38 -5.72 0.45
N LEU A 138 2.30 -5.30 -0.19
CA LEU A 138 1.70 -3.97 -0.04
C LEU A 138 0.57 -4.05 0.98
N VAL A 139 0.56 -3.17 1.97
CA VAL A 139 -0.60 -3.02 2.85
C VAL A 139 -1.24 -1.64 2.66
N ASP A 140 -2.50 -1.64 2.24
CA ASP A 140 -3.35 -0.45 2.20
C ASP A 140 -4.13 -0.34 3.51
N MET A 141 -3.64 0.50 4.45
CA MET A 141 -4.24 0.67 5.76
C MET A 141 -5.19 1.89 5.83
N ALA A 142 -5.62 2.43 4.70
CA ALA A 142 -6.35 3.69 4.63
C ALA A 142 -7.56 3.78 5.58
N HIS A 143 -8.30 2.68 5.76
CA HIS A 143 -9.48 2.65 6.62
C HIS A 143 -9.17 2.49 8.10
N VAL A 144 -8.00 2.00 8.46
CA VAL A 144 -7.58 1.75 9.85
C VAL A 144 -6.38 2.58 10.31
N ALA A 145 -5.84 3.45 9.47
CA ALA A 145 -4.63 4.20 9.77
C ALA A 145 -4.70 5.02 11.07
N GLY A 146 -5.85 5.60 11.38
CA GLY A 146 -6.06 6.30 12.65
C GLY A 146 -6.05 5.35 13.85
N LEU A 147 -6.54 4.14 13.69
CA LEU A 147 -6.52 3.10 14.73
C LEU A 147 -5.09 2.56 14.92
N VAL A 148 -4.34 2.40 13.84
CA VAL A 148 -2.91 2.04 13.87
C VAL A 148 -2.12 3.11 14.61
N ALA A 149 -2.31 4.39 14.25
CA ALA A 149 -1.65 5.52 14.90
C ALA A 149 -1.99 5.61 16.40
N ALA A 150 -3.20 5.22 16.80
CA ALA A 150 -3.62 5.16 18.19
C ALA A 150 -3.18 3.89 18.94
N GLY A 151 -2.53 2.94 18.28
CA GLY A 151 -2.07 1.68 18.87
C GLY A 151 -3.17 0.66 19.19
N VAL A 152 -4.39 0.86 18.67
CA VAL A 152 -5.55 -0.04 18.90
C VAL A 152 -5.80 -1.00 17.74
N TYR A 153 -5.06 -0.88 16.65
CA TYR A 153 -5.02 -1.82 15.54
C TYR A 153 -3.55 -2.15 15.22
N PRO A 154 -3.21 -3.41 14.89
CA PRO A 154 -1.82 -3.80 14.66
C PRO A 154 -1.20 -3.03 13.49
N SER A 155 0.03 -2.55 13.68
CA SER A 155 0.78 -1.85 12.63
C SER A 155 1.24 -2.81 11.56
N PRO A 156 1.01 -2.53 10.27
CA PRO A 156 1.57 -3.31 9.18
C PRO A 156 3.05 -3.00 8.89
N ILE A 157 3.58 -1.90 9.40
CA ILE A 157 4.94 -1.41 9.10
C ILE A 157 6.04 -2.47 9.33
N PRO A 158 6.00 -3.30 10.40
CA PRO A 158 7.02 -4.32 10.59
C PRO A 158 7.02 -5.45 9.57
N TYR A 159 5.93 -5.63 8.84
CA TYR A 159 5.69 -6.80 7.98
C TYR A 159 5.67 -6.46 6.49
N ALA A 160 5.14 -5.29 6.13
CA ALA A 160 4.97 -4.90 4.74
C ALA A 160 6.25 -4.32 4.13
N ASP A 161 6.46 -4.58 2.84
CA ASP A 161 7.50 -3.89 2.07
C ASP A 161 7.12 -2.43 1.86
N VAL A 162 5.84 -2.18 1.53
CA VAL A 162 5.29 -0.84 1.36
C VAL A 162 3.92 -0.76 2.02
N VAL A 163 3.64 0.36 2.66
CA VAL A 163 2.33 0.65 3.24
C VAL A 163 1.78 1.92 2.59
N THR A 164 0.53 1.86 2.17
CA THR A 164 -0.19 3.04 1.68
C THR A 164 -1.33 3.41 2.61
N THR A 165 -1.67 4.68 2.64
CA THR A 165 -2.84 5.16 3.36
C THR A 165 -3.37 6.47 2.76
N THR A 166 -4.52 6.90 3.26
CA THR A 166 -5.08 8.23 3.05
C THR A 166 -4.99 9.02 4.34
N THR A 167 -4.93 10.35 4.23
CA THR A 167 -4.94 11.24 5.40
C THR A 167 -6.36 11.64 5.84
N HIS A 168 -7.36 11.49 4.97
CA HIS A 168 -8.72 12.05 5.13
C HIS A 168 -9.79 11.06 5.62
N LYS A 169 -9.41 9.85 6.01
CA LYS A 169 -10.31 8.83 6.59
C LYS A 169 -10.16 8.82 8.11
N THR A 170 -9.76 7.71 8.72
CA THR A 170 -9.60 7.62 10.18
C THR A 170 -8.50 8.51 10.75
N LEU A 171 -7.53 8.98 9.94
CA LEU A 171 -6.55 9.99 10.33
C LEU A 171 -7.14 11.40 10.47
N ARG A 172 -8.34 11.67 9.92
CA ARG A 172 -9.07 12.96 10.05
C ARG A 172 -8.31 14.18 9.52
N GLY A 173 -7.41 13.99 8.57
CA GLY A 173 -6.63 15.05 7.94
C GLY A 173 -7.25 15.57 6.64
N PRO A 174 -6.55 16.47 5.94
CA PRO A 174 -6.94 16.92 4.60
C PRO A 174 -6.86 15.78 3.60
N ARG A 175 -7.51 15.93 2.45
CA ARG A 175 -7.52 14.92 1.40
C ARG A 175 -6.15 14.78 0.74
N SER A 176 -5.48 13.65 0.98
CA SER A 176 -4.20 13.30 0.40
C SER A 176 -3.96 11.79 0.53
N GLY A 177 -2.89 11.28 -0.12
CA GLY A 177 -2.34 9.95 0.04
C GLY A 177 -0.98 9.99 0.71
N LEU A 178 -0.56 8.85 1.23
CA LEU A 178 0.71 8.68 1.91
C LEU A 178 1.27 7.30 1.59
N ILE A 179 2.57 7.23 1.30
CA ILE A 179 3.33 5.99 1.11
C ILE A 179 4.39 5.92 2.21
N LEU A 180 4.45 4.80 2.89
CA LEU A 180 5.39 4.53 3.97
C LEU A 180 6.18 3.27 3.65
N ALA A 181 7.45 3.20 4.03
CA ALA A 181 8.26 2.00 3.94
C ALA A 181 9.28 1.94 5.07
N ARG A 182 9.79 0.72 5.36
CA ARG A 182 11.00 0.52 6.13
C ARG A 182 12.20 0.43 5.20
N ALA A 183 13.39 0.67 5.74
CA ALA A 183 14.64 0.39 5.04
C ALA A 183 14.70 -1.11 4.70
N ASN A 184 14.84 -1.43 3.43
CA ASN A 184 14.90 -2.78 2.91
C ASN A 184 15.89 -2.84 1.75
N GLU A 185 16.94 -3.65 1.87
CA GLU A 185 17.98 -3.79 0.84
C GLU A 185 17.44 -4.21 -0.53
N ALA A 186 16.38 -5.03 -0.57
CA ALA A 186 15.74 -5.45 -1.83
C ALA A 186 15.04 -4.28 -2.52
N LEU A 187 14.46 -3.38 -1.74
CA LEU A 187 13.86 -2.14 -2.22
C LEU A 187 14.94 -1.12 -2.56
N GLU A 188 16.04 -1.03 -1.80
CA GLU A 188 17.17 -0.13 -2.09
C GLU A 188 17.88 -0.47 -3.40
N LYS A 189 18.06 -1.75 -3.73
CA LYS A 189 18.60 -2.18 -5.03
C LYS A 189 17.69 -1.86 -6.22
N GLN A 190 16.39 -1.74 -5.99
CA GLN A 190 15.43 -1.22 -6.96
C GLN A 190 15.22 0.30 -6.80
N SER A 191 15.76 0.92 -5.77
CA SER A 191 15.46 2.26 -5.26
C SER A 191 16.09 3.42 -6.05
N VAL A 192 16.89 3.16 -7.06
CA VAL A 192 16.99 4.15 -8.17
C VAL A 192 15.57 4.47 -8.67
N SER A 193 14.63 3.55 -8.53
CA SER A 193 13.21 3.68 -8.76
C SER A 193 12.42 4.40 -7.64
N TYR A 194 12.87 4.40 -6.37
CA TYR A 194 12.18 5.12 -5.28
C TYR A 194 12.28 6.64 -5.38
N THR A 195 13.39 7.15 -5.89
CA THR A 195 13.50 8.54 -6.31
C THR A 195 12.53 8.85 -7.46
N HIS A 196 12.13 7.84 -8.23
CA HIS A 196 11.12 7.93 -9.29
C HIS A 196 9.68 7.73 -8.80
N LEU A 197 9.43 7.23 -7.59
CA LEU A 197 8.09 7.30 -6.96
C LEU A 197 7.63 8.74 -6.73
N THR A 198 8.56 9.70 -6.73
CA THR A 198 8.28 11.14 -6.68
C THR A 198 8.16 11.78 -8.07
N LEU A 199 8.59 11.10 -9.14
CA LEU A 199 8.70 11.69 -10.48
C LEU A 199 7.42 11.65 -11.33
N PRO A 200 6.48 10.69 -11.22
CA PRO A 200 5.26 10.72 -12.04
C PRO A 200 4.36 11.93 -11.79
N THR A 201 4.47 12.56 -10.62
CA THR A 201 3.70 13.79 -10.30
C THR A 201 4.35 15.07 -10.85
N MET A 202 5.60 15.01 -11.29
CA MET A 202 6.32 16.18 -11.83
C MET A 202 6.30 16.29 -13.36
N LEU A 203 5.78 15.29 -14.06
CA LEU A 203 5.74 15.25 -15.54
C LEU A 203 4.41 15.70 -16.17
N TRP A 204 3.46 16.19 -15.36
CA TRP A 204 2.17 16.66 -15.85
C TRP A 204 1.89 18.08 -15.39
N VAL A 205 2.76 19.01 -15.73
CA VAL A 205 2.47 20.46 -15.81
C VAL A 205 3.10 20.99 -17.10
#